data_8210898d925b5b7136cf53da1ef19e94
#
_entry.id   8210898d925b5b7136cf53da1ef19e94
#
_cell.length_a   1.000
_cell.length_b   1.000
_cell.length_c   1.000
_cell.angle_alpha   90.00
_cell.angle_beta   90.00
_cell.angle_gamma   90.00
#
_symmetry.space_group_name_H-M   'P 1'
#
loop_
_entity.id
_entity.type
_entity.pdbx_description
1 polymer ?
#
loop_
_entity_poly.entity_id
_entity_poly.type
_entity_poly.pdbx_seq_one_letter_code
_entity_poly.pdbx_strand_id
1 'polypeptide(L)'
;MTSYLADDARLIRSMLTADARPPDDAEVLFLIYAVLMRAKGTQVTCADVHNAWVAWMQIKDPDHPALAPFEALESATQRADEPYVRAIRRAAEVGRSGEDAY
;
A
#
# COMPACT_ATOMS: atom_id res chain seq x y z
N MET A 1 -20.99 6.89 7.61
CA MET A 1 -19.88 6.85 8.57
C MET A 1 -18.71 6.06 7.97
N THR A 2 -17.53 6.60 8.01
CA THR A 2 -16.34 5.92 7.53
C THR A 2 -15.62 5.22 8.68
N SER A 3 -14.93 4.13 8.37
CA SER A 3 -14.11 3.42 9.35
C SER A 3 -12.75 4.10 9.51
N TYR A 4 -12.04 3.76 10.59
CA TYR A 4 -10.66 4.21 10.76
C TYR A 4 -9.75 3.70 9.63
N LEU A 5 -10.04 2.52 9.07
CA LEU A 5 -9.28 2.01 7.92
C LEU A 5 -9.53 2.85 6.67
N ALA A 6 -10.76 3.33 6.46
CA ALA A 6 -11.04 4.22 5.35
C ALA A 6 -10.30 5.56 5.50
N ASP A 7 -10.22 6.07 6.73
CA ASP A 7 -9.44 7.28 7.02
C ASP A 7 -7.96 7.06 6.76
N ASP A 8 -7.42 5.93 7.21
CA ASP A 8 -6.03 5.55 6.95
C ASP A 8 -5.75 5.42 5.44
N ALA A 9 -6.67 4.81 4.70
CA ALA A 9 -6.54 4.67 3.25
C ALA A 9 -6.44 6.03 2.57
N ARG A 10 -7.27 6.99 2.98
CA ARG A 10 -7.20 8.35 2.44
C ARG A 10 -5.89 9.03 2.79
N LEU A 11 -5.41 8.84 4.02
CA LEU A 11 -4.13 9.39 4.44
C LEU A 11 -2.98 8.84 3.59
N ILE A 12 -2.92 7.52 3.40
CA ILE A 12 -1.90 6.88 2.56
C ILE A 12 -1.95 7.47 1.15
N ARG A 13 -3.15 7.57 0.57
CA ARG A 13 -3.32 8.11 -0.78
C ARG A 13 -2.82 9.55 -0.87
N SER A 14 -3.04 10.36 0.16
CA SER A 14 -2.58 11.75 0.20
C SER A 14 -1.07 11.87 0.29
N MET A 15 -0.37 10.82 0.71
CA MET A 15 1.09 10.81 0.82
C MET A 15 1.80 10.38 -0.46
N LEU A 16 1.05 9.93 -1.48
CA LEU A 16 1.65 9.52 -2.74
C LEU A 16 2.29 10.71 -3.44
N THR A 17 3.47 10.47 -4.02
CA THR A 17 4.17 11.47 -4.83
C THR A 17 3.69 11.41 -6.28
N ALA A 18 4.09 12.42 -7.08
CA ALA A 18 3.61 12.56 -8.46
C ALA A 18 4.05 11.42 -9.37
N ASP A 19 5.08 10.66 -8.98
CA ASP A 19 5.56 9.51 -9.75
C ASP A 19 4.67 8.26 -9.58
N ALA A 20 3.76 8.27 -8.61
CA ALA A 20 2.84 7.16 -8.42
C ALA A 20 1.63 7.28 -9.34
N ARG A 21 1.20 6.16 -9.87
CA ARG A 21 0.04 6.08 -10.78
C ARG A 21 -0.90 4.99 -10.28
N PRO A 22 -1.68 5.27 -9.22
CA PRO A 22 -2.60 4.23 -8.72
C PRO A 22 -3.63 3.89 -9.80
N PRO A 23 -4.04 2.62 -9.88
CA PRO A 23 -5.07 2.22 -10.83
C PRO A 23 -6.42 2.82 -10.48
N ASP A 24 -7.31 2.88 -11.47
CA ASP A 24 -8.70 3.26 -11.24
C ASP A 24 -9.37 2.21 -10.33
N ASP A 25 -10.38 2.63 -9.59
CA ASP A 25 -11.12 1.74 -8.67
C ASP A 25 -10.22 1.05 -7.64
N ALA A 26 -9.24 1.79 -7.12
CA ALA A 26 -8.27 1.26 -6.17
C ALA A 26 -8.67 1.42 -4.70
N GLU A 27 -9.93 1.76 -4.41
CA GLU A 27 -10.39 1.99 -3.04
C GLU A 27 -10.13 0.77 -2.15
N VAL A 28 -10.45 -0.44 -2.64
CA VAL A 28 -10.23 -1.66 -1.87
C VAL A 28 -8.73 -1.92 -1.67
N LEU A 29 -7.93 -1.65 -2.72
CA LEU A 29 -6.47 -1.79 -2.60
C LEU A 29 -5.92 -0.90 -1.48
N PHE A 30 -6.35 0.35 -1.41
CA PHE A 30 -5.88 1.26 -0.35
C PHE A 30 -6.39 0.85 1.03
N LEU A 31 -7.56 0.21 1.12
CA LEU A 31 -8.00 -0.39 2.39
C LEU A 31 -7.07 -1.52 2.81
N ILE A 32 -6.61 -2.34 1.87
CA ILE A 32 -5.63 -3.41 2.15
C ILE A 32 -4.31 -2.79 2.60
N TYR A 33 -3.87 -1.70 1.95
CA TYR A 33 -2.68 -0.98 2.38
C TYR A 33 -2.84 -0.40 3.81
N ALA A 34 -4.05 0.04 4.15
CA ALA A 34 -4.32 0.52 5.51
C ALA A 34 -4.16 -0.60 6.55
N VAL A 35 -4.65 -1.80 6.24
CA VAL A 35 -4.46 -2.98 7.09
C VAL A 35 -2.97 -3.30 7.21
N LEU A 36 -2.24 -3.27 6.10
CA LEU A 36 -0.79 -3.51 6.09
C LEU A 36 -0.06 -2.49 6.97
N MET A 37 -0.43 -1.22 6.88
CA MET A 37 0.14 -0.17 7.73
C MET A 37 -0.10 -0.43 9.21
N ARG A 38 -1.31 -0.86 9.57
CA ARG A 38 -1.64 -1.20 10.96
C ARG A 38 -0.82 -2.38 11.46
N ALA A 39 -0.51 -3.33 10.58
CA ALA A 39 0.24 -4.53 10.95
C ALA A 39 1.75 -4.26 11.07
N LYS A 40 2.33 -3.46 10.17
CA LYS A 40 3.77 -3.31 10.07
C LYS A 40 4.28 -1.87 10.25
N GLY A 41 3.43 -0.87 10.12
CA GLY A 41 3.82 0.52 10.33
C GLY A 41 4.98 0.94 9.43
N THR A 42 6.04 1.48 10.04
CA THR A 42 7.23 1.94 9.31
C THR A 42 8.13 0.79 8.82
N GLN A 43 7.79 -0.46 9.13
CA GLN A 43 8.54 -1.64 8.70
C GLN A 43 8.03 -2.24 7.40
N VAL A 44 7.04 -1.62 6.76
CA VAL A 44 6.50 -2.08 5.47
C VAL A 44 7.60 -2.08 4.41
N THR A 45 7.66 -3.17 3.62
CA THR A 45 8.64 -3.35 2.54
C THR A 45 7.95 -3.42 1.19
N CYS A 46 8.74 -3.36 0.11
CA CYS A 46 8.20 -3.54 -1.24
C CYS A 46 7.54 -4.91 -1.41
N ALA A 47 8.12 -5.95 -0.80
CA ALA A 47 7.52 -7.29 -0.84
C ALA A 47 6.14 -7.31 -0.17
N ASP A 48 5.99 -6.60 0.95
CA ASP A 48 4.71 -6.48 1.64
C ASP A 48 3.66 -5.79 0.75
N VAL A 49 4.04 -4.70 0.11
CA VAL A 49 3.16 -3.96 -0.80
C VAL A 49 2.76 -4.83 -1.98
N HIS A 50 3.71 -5.58 -2.55
CA HIS A 50 3.41 -6.50 -3.64
C HIS A 50 2.41 -7.57 -3.21
N ASN A 51 2.58 -8.15 -2.02
CA ASN A 51 1.65 -9.15 -1.50
C ASN A 51 0.23 -8.58 -1.37
N ALA A 52 0.11 -7.36 -0.88
CA ALA A 52 -1.20 -6.69 -0.77
C ALA A 52 -1.81 -6.47 -2.15
N TRP A 53 -1.02 -6.03 -3.12
CA TRP A 53 -1.46 -5.82 -4.49
C TRP A 53 -1.91 -7.14 -5.13
N VAL A 54 -1.17 -8.23 -4.90
CA VAL A 54 -1.53 -9.55 -5.43
C VAL A 54 -2.88 -10.00 -4.88
N ALA A 55 -3.11 -9.79 -3.57
CA ALA A 55 -4.39 -10.15 -2.95
C ALA A 55 -5.57 -9.45 -3.63
N TRP A 56 -5.39 -8.18 -4.00
CA TRP A 56 -6.40 -7.39 -4.69
C TRP A 56 -6.52 -7.79 -6.16
N MET A 57 -5.37 -7.87 -6.86
CA MET A 57 -5.35 -8.10 -8.31
C MET A 57 -5.85 -9.49 -8.68
N GLN A 58 -5.57 -10.51 -7.88
CA GLN A 58 -6.00 -11.89 -8.21
C GLN A 58 -7.53 -12.01 -8.30
N ILE A 59 -8.25 -11.12 -7.61
CA ILE A 59 -9.72 -11.10 -7.67
C ILE A 59 -10.18 -10.42 -8.97
N LYS A 60 -9.47 -9.37 -9.39
CA LYS A 60 -9.83 -8.60 -10.58
C LYS A 60 -9.38 -9.27 -11.87
N ASP A 61 -8.19 -9.83 -11.87
CA ASP A 61 -7.59 -10.44 -13.07
C ASP A 61 -6.68 -11.59 -12.64
N PRO A 62 -7.24 -12.80 -12.46
CA PRO A 62 -6.46 -13.95 -11.99
C PRO A 62 -5.37 -14.40 -12.95
N ASP A 63 -5.37 -13.90 -14.19
CA ASP A 63 -4.35 -14.24 -15.18
C ASP A 63 -3.28 -13.15 -15.34
N HIS A 64 -3.27 -12.16 -14.45
CA HIS A 64 -2.30 -11.07 -14.55
C HIS A 64 -0.87 -11.61 -14.45
N PRO A 65 0.05 -11.21 -15.36
CA PRO A 65 1.41 -11.78 -15.40
C PRO A 65 2.26 -11.46 -14.18
N ALA A 66 1.93 -10.43 -13.42
CA ALA A 66 2.71 -10.06 -12.23
C ALA A 66 2.21 -10.73 -10.94
N LEU A 67 1.30 -11.72 -11.03
CA LEU A 67 0.87 -12.52 -9.88
C LEU A 67 1.92 -13.59 -9.56
N ALA A 68 3.12 -13.12 -9.22
CA ALA A 68 4.26 -13.97 -8.91
C ALA A 68 4.87 -13.49 -7.59
N PRO A 69 5.63 -14.33 -6.87
CA PRO A 69 6.32 -13.88 -5.67
C PRO A 69 7.24 -12.70 -5.99
N PHE A 70 7.39 -11.79 -5.03
CA PHE A 70 8.18 -10.57 -5.24
C PHE A 70 9.59 -10.87 -5.76
N GLU A 71 10.22 -11.92 -5.25
CA GLU A 71 11.59 -12.30 -5.61
C GLU A 71 11.71 -12.75 -7.07
N ALA A 72 10.60 -13.19 -7.68
CA ALA A 72 10.59 -13.63 -9.06
C ALA A 72 10.36 -12.50 -10.07
N LEU A 73 10.07 -11.28 -9.58
CA LEU A 73 9.80 -10.13 -10.45
C LEU A 73 11.10 -9.50 -10.95
N GLU A 74 11.04 -8.89 -12.13
CA GLU A 74 12.14 -8.08 -12.65
C GLU A 74 12.36 -6.86 -11.76
N SER A 75 13.59 -6.36 -11.71
CA SER A 75 13.97 -5.23 -10.85
C SER A 75 13.09 -4.00 -11.06
N ALA A 76 12.76 -3.69 -12.30
CA ALA A 76 11.91 -2.54 -12.60
C ALA A 76 10.52 -2.68 -11.99
N THR A 77 9.94 -3.90 -12.06
CA THR A 77 8.63 -4.19 -11.49
C THR A 77 8.69 -4.12 -9.96
N GLN A 78 9.78 -4.63 -9.37
CA GLN A 78 9.96 -4.55 -7.92
C GLN A 78 10.02 -3.09 -7.45
N ARG A 79 10.71 -2.23 -8.20
CA ARG A 79 10.84 -0.80 -7.86
C ARG A 79 9.54 -0.03 -8.03
N ALA A 80 8.59 -0.53 -8.81
CA ALA A 80 7.31 0.14 -9.01
C ALA A 80 6.51 0.25 -7.71
N ASP A 81 6.81 -0.56 -6.71
CA ASP A 81 6.13 -0.52 -5.41
C ASP A 81 6.70 0.54 -4.46
N GLU A 82 7.88 1.09 -4.75
CA GLU A 82 8.55 2.03 -3.85
C GLU A 82 7.72 3.26 -3.47
N PRO A 83 7.01 3.94 -4.41
CA PRO A 83 6.18 5.09 -4.03
C PRO A 83 5.11 4.72 -2.99
N TYR A 84 4.55 3.53 -3.09
CA TYR A 84 3.53 3.06 -2.17
C TYR A 84 4.13 2.73 -0.80
N VAL A 85 5.31 2.12 -0.78
CA VAL A 85 6.04 1.87 0.48
C VAL A 85 6.29 3.19 1.21
N ARG A 86 6.79 4.19 0.49
CA ARG A 86 7.06 5.51 1.09
C ARG A 86 5.79 6.15 1.64
N ALA A 87 4.69 6.07 0.88
CA ALA A 87 3.41 6.65 1.32
C ALA A 87 2.89 5.97 2.58
N ILE A 88 2.95 4.64 2.64
CA ILE A 88 2.49 3.88 3.80
C ILE A 88 3.34 4.21 5.03
N ARG A 89 4.66 4.25 4.87
CA ARG A 89 5.57 4.57 5.97
C ARG A 89 5.34 5.98 6.51
N ARG A 90 5.16 6.95 5.61
CA ARG A 90 4.89 8.34 6.01
C ARG A 90 3.54 8.46 6.73
N ALA A 91 2.52 7.78 6.25
CA ALA A 91 1.22 7.76 6.91
C ALA A 91 1.34 7.13 8.30
N ALA A 92 2.13 6.07 8.45
CA ALA A 92 2.36 5.43 9.74
C ALA A 92 3.04 6.38 10.72
N GLU A 93 4.00 7.18 10.25
CA GLU A 93 4.69 8.16 11.09
C GLU A 93 3.73 9.24 11.59
N VAL A 94 2.85 9.73 10.71
CA VAL A 94 1.83 10.71 11.08
C VAL A 94 0.90 10.15 12.16
N GLY A 95 0.48 8.90 12.01
CA GLY A 95 -0.37 8.24 13.00
C GLY A 95 0.32 8.10 14.35
N ARG A 96 1.62 7.74 14.36
CA ARG A 96 2.40 7.62 15.60
C ARG A 96 2.54 8.96 16.28
N SER A 97 2.82 10.03 15.52
CA SER A 97 2.93 11.37 16.07
C SER A 97 1.64 11.81 16.75
N GLY A 98 0.50 11.47 16.14
CA GLY A 98 -0.80 11.75 16.72
C GLY A 98 -1.05 10.98 18.02
N GLU A 99 -0.63 9.72 18.07
CA GLU A 99 -0.74 8.91 19.29
C GLU A 99 0.15 9.44 20.39
N ASP A 100 1.36 9.85 20.07
CA ASP A 100 2.32 10.36 21.04
C ASP A 100 1.87 11.69 21.66
N ALA A 101 0.91 12.38 21.03
CA ALA A 101 0.37 13.63 21.55
C ALA A 101 -0.55 13.43 22.77
N TYR A 102 -0.94 12.22 23.05
CA TYR A 102 -1.76 11.89 24.19
C TYR A 102 -0.89 11.37 25.34
#